data_811c5990743fde1c331779d20627b77f
#
_entry.id   811c5990743fde1c331779d20627b77f
#
_cell.length_a   1.000
_cell.length_b   1.000
_cell.length_c   1.000
_cell.angle_alpha   90.00
_cell.angle_beta   90.00
_cell.angle_gamma   90.00
#
_symmetry.space_group_name_H-M   'P 1'
#
loop_
_entity.id
_entity.type
_entity.pdbx_description
1 polymer ?
#
loop_
_entity_poly.entity_id
_entity_poly.type
_entity_poly.pdbx_seq_one_letter_code
_entity_poly.pdbx_strand_id
1 'polypeptide(L)'
;IDVILVLIMALSLSQELQDRGFINQSTLKEVSWLDKPRTVYFGVDPSADSLHVGNLASFMPLRHMIDKGWKVILLVGGATGMIGDPGGKSEERNLLSPKQLEANKKAIKSQVQKLFAGQKFELVDNYEWLSKVGLLEFLRDIGKHFSMTPLVQRDYIAKRIGEGGAGISYTEFSYTLLQGYDYWHLYKEYGCTLQFGGSDQWGNMLSGVELIRKKEGAEAHVLSGPLVIDKSTGNKFGKTEGGAVWLDPKKTSPFQFYQFWLNIEDESTEEYLKYFTLLSISEIGELILK
;
A
#
# COMPACT_ATOMS: atom_id res chain seq x y z
N ILE A 1 -3.66 -46.20 23.50
CA ILE A 1 -4.46 -44.97 23.22
C ILE A 1 -3.48 -43.93 22.73
N ASP A 2 -3.16 -44.00 21.46
CA ASP A 2 -2.28 -43.02 20.81
C ASP A 2 -3.02 -41.70 20.65
N VAL A 3 -2.69 -40.74 21.50
CA VAL A 3 -3.07 -39.35 21.29
C VAL A 3 -2.22 -38.85 20.14
N ILE A 4 -2.76 -38.88 18.93
CA ILE A 4 -2.18 -38.17 17.80
C ILE A 4 -2.31 -36.69 18.14
N LEU A 5 -1.21 -36.12 18.65
CA LEU A 5 -1.03 -34.68 18.74
C LEU A 5 -0.94 -34.18 17.29
N VAL A 6 -2.08 -33.79 16.70
CA VAL A 6 -2.09 -33.00 15.48
C VAL A 6 -1.51 -31.66 15.89
N LEU A 7 -0.18 -31.52 15.73
CA LEU A 7 0.44 -30.19 15.69
C LEU A 7 -0.25 -29.47 14.52
N ILE A 8 -1.20 -28.62 14.83
CA ILE A 8 -1.66 -27.59 13.88
C ILE A 8 -0.44 -26.70 13.68
N MET A 9 0.38 -27.03 12.71
CA MET A 9 1.46 -26.15 12.28
C MET A 9 0.79 -24.88 11.79
N ALA A 10 0.97 -23.79 12.52
CA ALA A 10 0.50 -22.49 12.08
C ALA A 10 1.06 -22.27 10.66
N LEU A 11 0.19 -21.91 9.71
CA LEU A 11 0.57 -21.60 8.34
C LEU A 11 1.75 -20.64 8.31
N SER A 12 2.70 -20.88 7.42
CA SER A 12 3.76 -19.91 7.15
C SER A 12 3.16 -18.60 6.63
N LEU A 13 3.89 -17.49 6.77
CA LEU A 13 3.40 -16.21 6.26
C LEU A 13 3.20 -16.25 4.74
N SER A 14 4.14 -16.87 4.03
CA SER A 14 4.06 -17.02 2.56
C SER A 14 2.79 -17.76 2.15
N GLN A 15 2.47 -18.88 2.80
CA GLN A 15 1.29 -19.66 2.53
C GLN A 15 0.01 -18.88 2.88
N GLU A 16 -0.03 -18.23 4.04
CA GLU A 16 -1.19 -17.45 4.47
C GLU A 16 -1.49 -16.30 3.50
N LEU A 17 -0.48 -15.55 3.07
CA LEU A 17 -0.68 -14.46 2.11
C LEU A 17 -1.10 -14.96 0.72
N GLN A 18 -0.61 -16.14 0.28
CA GLN A 18 -1.04 -16.77 -0.96
C GLN A 18 -2.50 -17.25 -0.88
N ASP A 19 -2.88 -17.98 0.18
CA ASP A 19 -4.23 -18.52 0.34
C ASP A 19 -5.30 -17.43 0.47
N ARG A 20 -4.90 -16.27 1.00
CA ARG A 20 -5.74 -15.07 1.06
C ARG A 20 -5.79 -14.28 -0.24
N GLY A 21 -4.91 -14.57 -1.20
CA GLY A 21 -4.83 -13.81 -2.44
C GLY A 21 -4.16 -12.43 -2.30
N PHE A 22 -3.35 -12.23 -1.26
CA PHE A 22 -2.65 -10.95 -1.04
C PHE A 22 -1.39 -10.77 -1.89
N ILE A 23 -0.97 -11.77 -2.65
CA ILE A 23 0.21 -11.71 -3.52
C ILE A 23 -0.24 -11.54 -4.96
N ASN A 24 -0.01 -10.36 -5.54
CA ASN A 24 -0.29 -10.10 -6.95
C ASN A 24 1.02 -10.14 -7.79
N GLN A 25 1.99 -9.30 -7.46
CA GLN A 25 3.30 -9.28 -8.12
C GLN A 25 4.40 -9.17 -7.07
N SER A 26 5.57 -9.74 -7.35
CA SER A 26 6.70 -9.75 -6.43
C SER A 26 8.02 -9.77 -7.19
N THR A 27 9.06 -9.14 -6.64
CA THR A 27 10.45 -9.29 -7.07
C THR A 27 11.20 -10.39 -6.31
N LEU A 28 10.52 -11.08 -5.41
CA LEU A 28 11.09 -12.21 -4.67
C LEU A 28 11.33 -13.39 -5.64
N LYS A 29 12.47 -14.05 -5.52
CA LYS A 29 12.74 -15.28 -6.27
C LYS A 29 11.84 -16.42 -5.81
N GLU A 30 11.64 -16.52 -4.48
CA GLU A 30 10.81 -17.53 -3.83
C GLU A 30 9.92 -16.84 -2.80
N VAL A 31 8.64 -17.16 -2.78
CA VAL A 31 7.68 -16.56 -1.86
C VAL A 31 7.98 -16.91 -0.40
N SER A 32 8.59 -18.09 -0.15
CA SER A 32 9.08 -18.51 1.16
C SER A 32 10.10 -17.57 1.81
N TRP A 33 10.66 -16.61 1.03
CA TRP A 33 11.46 -15.52 1.58
C TRP A 33 10.68 -14.70 2.64
N LEU A 34 9.35 -14.66 2.53
CA LEU A 34 8.46 -13.99 3.48
C LEU A 34 8.36 -14.71 4.84
N ASP A 35 8.73 -15.98 4.93
CA ASP A 35 8.62 -16.75 6.17
C ASP A 35 9.68 -16.36 7.22
N LYS A 36 10.70 -15.62 6.81
CA LYS A 36 11.71 -15.10 7.71
C LYS A 36 11.42 -13.62 8.00
N PRO A 37 11.07 -13.25 9.25
CA PRO A 37 10.75 -11.88 9.62
C PRO A 37 11.86 -10.88 9.27
N ARG A 38 11.45 -9.73 8.72
CA ARG A 38 12.30 -8.60 8.32
C ARG A 38 11.55 -7.29 8.58
N THR A 39 11.99 -6.22 7.92
CA THR A 39 11.31 -4.93 7.96
C THR A 39 10.62 -4.67 6.63
N VAL A 40 9.33 -4.35 6.69
CA VAL A 40 8.49 -3.94 5.56
C VAL A 40 7.94 -2.54 5.79
N TYR A 41 7.77 -1.76 4.72
CA TYR A 41 7.01 -0.53 4.81
C TYR A 41 5.85 -0.48 3.82
N PHE A 42 4.83 0.27 4.21
CA PHE A 42 3.68 0.63 3.40
C PHE A 42 3.43 2.13 3.53
N GLY A 43 3.24 2.81 2.41
CA GLY A 43 2.99 4.25 2.36
C GLY A 43 1.55 4.56 1.99
N VAL A 44 0.99 5.61 2.60
CA VAL A 44 -0.30 6.18 2.26
C VAL A 44 -0.24 7.70 2.23
N ASP A 45 -0.64 8.31 1.12
CA ASP A 45 -0.77 9.75 1.02
C ASP A 45 -2.08 10.23 1.64
N PRO A 46 -2.05 11.33 2.41
CA PRO A 46 -3.24 11.91 3.04
C PRO A 46 -4.08 12.72 2.04
N SER A 47 -4.51 12.07 0.97
CA SER A 47 -5.33 12.69 -0.09
C SER A 47 -6.77 13.01 0.34
N ALA A 48 -7.22 12.46 1.46
CA ALA A 48 -8.49 12.74 2.13
C ALA A 48 -8.30 12.69 3.65
N ASP A 49 -9.28 13.21 4.38
CA ASP A 49 -9.31 13.23 5.85
C ASP A 49 -9.81 11.92 6.47
N SER A 50 -9.96 10.85 5.66
CA SER A 50 -10.28 9.50 6.12
C SER A 50 -9.76 8.45 5.16
N LEU A 51 -9.43 7.28 5.69
CA LEU A 51 -9.30 6.04 4.95
C LEU A 51 -10.70 5.51 4.60
N HIS A 52 -10.78 4.69 3.56
CA HIS A 52 -11.98 3.98 3.16
C HIS A 52 -11.73 2.46 3.15
N VAL A 53 -12.80 1.68 2.99
CA VAL A 53 -12.73 0.21 3.04
C VAL A 53 -11.74 -0.37 2.04
N GLY A 54 -11.59 0.22 0.86
CA GLY A 54 -10.59 -0.21 -0.12
C GLY A 54 -9.14 -0.05 0.36
N ASN A 55 -8.85 0.93 1.23
CA ASN A 55 -7.52 1.03 1.87
C ASN A 55 -7.32 -0.09 2.89
N LEU A 56 -8.38 -0.53 3.58
CA LEU A 56 -8.29 -1.58 4.59
C LEU A 56 -7.69 -2.87 4.02
N ALA A 57 -8.05 -3.24 2.79
CA ALA A 57 -7.47 -4.40 2.11
C ALA A 57 -5.94 -4.36 2.03
N SER A 58 -5.36 -3.16 1.88
CA SER A 58 -3.90 -2.99 1.86
C SER A 58 -3.26 -3.03 3.25
N PHE A 59 -4.01 -2.77 4.32
CA PHE A 59 -3.50 -2.86 5.69
C PHE A 59 -3.55 -4.28 6.25
N MET A 60 -4.45 -5.13 5.78
CA MET A 60 -4.61 -6.50 6.30
C MET A 60 -3.36 -7.38 6.12
N PRO A 61 -2.65 -7.40 4.97
CA PRO A 61 -1.39 -8.14 4.84
C PRO A 61 -0.34 -7.72 5.87
N LEU A 62 -0.27 -6.42 6.19
CA LEU A 62 0.66 -5.89 7.19
C LEU A 62 0.33 -6.40 8.58
N ARG A 63 -0.95 -6.58 8.89
CA ARG A 63 -1.38 -7.17 10.14
C ARG A 63 -0.91 -8.62 10.28
N HIS A 64 -1.07 -9.44 9.25
CA HIS A 64 -0.54 -10.80 9.21
C HIS A 64 0.98 -10.82 9.34
N MET A 65 1.68 -9.88 8.71
CA MET A 65 3.13 -9.74 8.85
C MET A 65 3.54 -9.43 10.29
N ILE A 66 2.85 -8.51 10.98
CA ILE A 66 3.10 -8.20 12.40
C ILE A 66 2.92 -9.46 13.26
N ASP A 67 1.83 -10.19 13.07
CA ASP A 67 1.51 -11.41 13.84
C ASP A 67 2.56 -12.51 13.62
N LYS A 68 3.31 -12.47 12.52
CA LYS A 68 4.47 -13.35 12.22
C LYS A 68 5.83 -12.72 12.58
N GLY A 69 5.83 -11.63 13.35
CA GLY A 69 7.03 -11.01 13.90
C GLY A 69 7.78 -10.04 12.99
N TRP A 70 7.20 -9.63 11.87
CA TRP A 70 7.78 -8.61 11.01
C TRP A 70 7.76 -7.24 11.67
N LYS A 71 8.79 -6.43 11.41
CA LYS A 71 8.77 -5.00 11.72
C LYS A 71 8.03 -4.27 10.62
N VAL A 72 6.92 -3.61 10.96
CA VAL A 72 6.11 -2.86 10.01
C VAL A 72 6.31 -1.37 10.22
N ILE A 73 6.60 -0.66 9.13
CA ILE A 73 6.66 0.79 9.06
C ILE A 73 5.46 1.28 8.24
N LEU A 74 4.64 2.12 8.83
CA LEU A 74 3.53 2.79 8.16
C LEU A 74 3.94 4.24 7.90
N LEU A 75 4.10 4.57 6.62
CA LEU A 75 4.51 5.89 6.18
C LEU A 75 3.29 6.70 5.78
N VAL A 76 3.13 7.86 6.40
CA VAL A 76 2.17 8.88 5.93
C VAL A 76 2.92 9.89 5.07
N GLY A 77 2.47 10.05 3.84
CA GLY A 77 3.11 10.88 2.83
C GLY A 77 2.88 12.38 3.06
N GLY A 78 3.52 12.97 4.09
CA GLY A 78 3.42 14.41 4.33
C GLY A 78 4.04 15.24 3.22
N ALA A 79 5.18 14.82 2.66
CA ALA A 79 5.81 15.48 1.51
C ALA A 79 5.22 15.01 0.19
N THR A 80 5.06 13.70 -0.03
CA THR A 80 4.49 13.15 -1.27
C THR A 80 3.03 13.57 -1.47
N GLY A 81 2.27 13.73 -0.40
CA GLY A 81 0.91 14.28 -0.45
C GLY A 81 0.81 15.73 -0.92
N MET A 82 1.92 16.51 -0.83
CA MET A 82 1.98 17.86 -1.42
C MET A 82 2.12 17.83 -2.95
N ILE A 83 2.64 16.74 -3.49
CA ILE A 83 2.93 16.53 -4.90
C ILE A 83 1.77 15.81 -5.59
N GLY A 84 1.29 14.73 -4.99
CA GLY A 84 0.22 13.87 -5.49
C GLY A 84 0.69 12.82 -6.49
N ASP A 85 0.35 11.56 -6.22
CA ASP A 85 0.65 10.43 -7.10
C ASP A 85 -0.14 10.54 -8.42
N PRO A 86 0.53 10.55 -9.59
CA PRO A 86 -0.14 10.56 -10.89
C PRO A 86 -0.76 9.20 -11.27
N GLY A 87 -0.42 8.13 -10.56
CA GLY A 87 -0.79 6.75 -10.89
C GLY A 87 -2.29 6.55 -11.12
N GLY A 88 -2.65 6.00 -12.29
CA GLY A 88 -4.01 5.62 -12.64
C GLY A 88 -4.98 6.78 -12.89
N LYS A 89 -4.49 8.01 -13.12
CA LYS A 89 -5.32 9.18 -13.44
C LYS A 89 -5.02 9.72 -14.83
N SER A 90 -6.08 10.16 -15.49
CA SER A 90 -6.01 10.80 -16.82
C SER A 90 -5.63 12.29 -16.75
N GLU A 91 -5.86 12.94 -15.60
CA GLU A 91 -5.66 14.36 -15.40
C GLU A 91 -4.78 14.66 -14.19
N GLU A 92 -4.20 15.85 -14.16
CA GLU A 92 -3.40 16.33 -13.03
C GLU A 92 -4.25 16.45 -11.76
N ARG A 93 -3.66 16.11 -10.62
CA ARG A 93 -4.35 16.27 -9.33
C ARG A 93 -4.41 17.75 -8.93
N ASN A 94 -5.56 18.18 -8.45
CA ASN A 94 -5.65 19.43 -7.71
C ASN A 94 -4.85 19.29 -6.41
N LEU A 95 -3.86 20.15 -6.22
CA LEU A 95 -3.04 20.17 -5.03
C LEU A 95 -3.88 20.63 -3.82
N LEU A 96 -3.74 19.92 -2.71
CA LEU A 96 -4.37 20.32 -1.45
C LEU A 96 -3.65 21.53 -0.87
N SER A 97 -4.41 22.43 -0.23
CA SER A 97 -3.79 23.50 0.55
C SER A 97 -2.96 22.89 1.71
N PRO A 98 -1.89 23.56 2.18
CA PRO A 98 -1.09 23.08 3.31
C PRO A 98 -1.94 22.80 4.56
N LYS A 99 -2.97 23.60 4.81
CA LYS A 99 -3.90 23.43 5.93
C LYS A 99 -4.73 22.16 5.80
N GLN A 100 -5.24 21.86 4.60
CA GLN A 100 -6.00 20.63 4.34
C GLN A 100 -5.11 19.40 4.44
N LEU A 101 -3.91 19.46 3.87
CA LEU A 101 -2.95 18.36 3.94
C LEU A 101 -2.60 18.02 5.40
N GLU A 102 -2.32 19.02 6.24
CA GLU A 102 -2.01 18.81 7.65
C GLU A 102 -3.20 18.22 8.42
N ALA A 103 -4.42 18.68 8.14
CA ALA A 103 -5.63 18.12 8.74
C ALA A 103 -5.84 16.65 8.32
N ASN A 104 -5.70 16.34 7.04
CA ASN A 104 -5.81 14.99 6.51
C ASN A 104 -4.74 14.07 7.11
N LYS A 105 -3.48 14.53 7.14
CA LYS A 105 -2.36 13.80 7.75
C LYS A 105 -2.64 13.41 9.19
N LYS A 106 -3.13 14.34 10.00
CA LYS A 106 -3.50 14.10 11.39
C LYS A 106 -4.63 13.06 11.51
N ALA A 107 -5.64 13.16 10.65
CA ALA A 107 -6.77 12.23 10.63
C ALA A 107 -6.31 10.81 10.24
N ILE A 108 -5.52 10.67 9.18
CA ILE A 108 -4.98 9.37 8.72
C ILE A 108 -4.08 8.75 9.79
N LYS A 109 -3.14 9.52 10.38
CA LYS A 109 -2.29 9.03 11.49
C LYS A 109 -3.14 8.47 12.65
N SER A 110 -4.20 9.18 13.04
CA SER A 110 -5.12 8.74 14.09
C SER A 110 -5.88 7.45 13.72
N GLN A 111 -6.33 7.33 12.47
CA GLN A 111 -7.02 6.11 12.01
C GLN A 111 -6.07 4.90 11.95
N VAL A 112 -4.87 5.08 11.42
CA VAL A 112 -3.84 4.04 11.38
C VAL A 112 -3.50 3.54 12.79
N GLN A 113 -3.32 4.46 13.75
CA GLN A 113 -3.09 4.10 15.15
C GLN A 113 -4.23 3.28 15.76
N LYS A 114 -5.48 3.54 15.38
CA LYS A 114 -6.65 2.75 15.82
C LYS A 114 -6.69 1.36 15.16
N LEU A 115 -6.43 1.28 13.85
CA LEU A 115 -6.42 0.01 13.11
C LEU A 115 -5.37 -0.96 13.65
N PHE A 116 -4.24 -0.45 14.10
CA PHE A 116 -3.13 -1.24 14.65
C PHE A 116 -3.01 -1.13 16.17
N ALA A 117 -4.10 -0.77 16.86
CA ALA A 117 -4.08 -0.68 18.32
C ALA A 117 -3.63 -2.00 18.98
N GLY A 118 -2.69 -1.92 19.92
CA GLY A 118 -2.10 -3.09 20.58
C GLY A 118 -1.02 -3.81 19.76
N GLN A 119 -0.71 -3.36 18.55
CA GLN A 119 0.35 -3.91 17.70
C GLN A 119 1.62 -3.04 17.78
N LYS A 120 2.77 -3.68 17.51
CA LYS A 120 4.05 -2.96 17.39
C LYS A 120 4.30 -2.59 15.94
N PHE A 121 4.33 -1.30 15.64
CA PHE A 121 4.68 -0.76 14.34
C PHE A 121 5.30 0.63 14.49
N GLU A 122 6.03 1.07 13.47
CA GLU A 122 6.56 2.43 13.38
C GLU A 122 5.63 3.28 12.52
N LEU A 123 5.30 4.49 12.96
CA LEU A 123 4.53 5.45 12.18
C LEU A 123 5.40 6.66 11.86
N VAL A 124 5.72 6.82 10.57
CA VAL A 124 6.65 7.85 10.10
C VAL A 124 5.99 8.81 9.11
N ASP A 125 6.61 9.95 8.90
CA ASP A 125 6.15 11.00 7.98
C ASP A 125 7.33 11.38 7.07
N ASN A 126 7.20 11.17 5.77
CA ASN A 126 8.30 11.46 4.84
C ASN A 126 8.64 12.95 4.71
N TYR A 127 7.82 13.83 5.24
CA TYR A 127 8.17 15.25 5.38
C TYR A 127 9.39 15.47 6.29
N GLU A 128 9.63 14.58 7.26
CA GLU A 128 10.74 14.69 8.21
C GLU A 128 12.11 14.60 7.54
N TRP A 129 12.21 13.92 6.42
CA TRP A 129 13.46 13.81 5.68
C TRP A 129 13.43 14.54 4.33
N LEU A 130 12.35 14.42 3.54
CA LEU A 130 12.29 15.05 2.22
C LEU A 130 12.37 16.59 2.29
N SER A 131 11.80 17.20 3.34
CA SER A 131 11.90 18.66 3.53
C SER A 131 13.31 19.20 3.79
N LYS A 132 14.25 18.33 4.14
CA LYS A 132 15.64 18.68 4.44
C LYS A 132 16.58 18.49 3.26
N VAL A 133 16.14 17.83 2.21
CA VAL A 133 16.94 17.55 1.02
C VAL A 133 16.96 18.78 0.11
N GLY A 134 18.14 19.33 -0.11
CA GLY A 134 18.31 20.43 -1.03
C GLY A 134 18.06 20.02 -2.48
N LEU A 135 17.43 20.90 -3.27
CA LEU A 135 17.12 20.61 -4.67
C LEU A 135 18.33 20.15 -5.49
N LEU A 136 19.44 20.83 -5.36
CA LEU A 136 20.67 20.51 -6.11
C LEU A 136 21.26 19.17 -5.66
N GLU A 137 21.22 18.90 -4.35
CA GLU A 137 21.62 17.61 -3.79
C GLU A 137 20.74 16.48 -4.32
N PHE A 138 19.42 16.66 -4.29
CA PHE A 138 18.48 15.68 -4.81
C PHE A 138 18.75 15.37 -6.29
N LEU A 139 18.90 16.38 -7.13
CA LEU A 139 19.17 16.17 -8.56
C LEU A 139 20.51 15.49 -8.81
N ARG A 140 21.57 15.90 -8.11
CA ARG A 140 22.92 15.36 -8.27
C ARG A 140 23.07 13.94 -7.75
N ASP A 141 22.53 13.66 -6.54
CA ASP A 141 22.86 12.44 -5.80
C ASP A 141 21.76 11.38 -5.86
N ILE A 142 20.54 11.78 -6.23
CA ILE A 142 19.38 10.91 -6.37
C ILE A 142 18.93 10.86 -7.83
N GLY A 143 18.63 12.00 -8.43
CA GLY A 143 18.09 12.11 -9.80
C GLY A 143 18.93 11.39 -10.84
N LYS A 144 20.25 11.45 -10.76
CA LYS A 144 21.18 10.77 -11.69
C LYS A 144 21.00 9.23 -11.74
N HIS A 145 20.42 8.63 -10.70
CA HIS A 145 20.21 7.19 -10.64
C HIS A 145 18.90 6.73 -11.33
N PHE A 146 18.04 7.69 -11.69
CA PHE A 146 16.78 7.41 -12.39
C PHE A 146 16.96 7.65 -13.90
N SER A 147 16.86 6.56 -14.68
CA SER A 147 16.82 6.68 -16.15
C SER A 147 15.42 7.15 -16.59
N MET A 148 15.38 8.15 -17.46
CA MET A 148 14.12 8.66 -18.03
C MET A 148 13.42 7.62 -18.89
N THR A 149 14.17 6.83 -19.68
CA THR A 149 13.60 5.89 -20.66
C THR A 149 12.58 4.93 -20.05
N PRO A 150 12.89 4.12 -19.01
CA PRO A 150 11.89 3.23 -18.42
C PRO A 150 10.78 3.98 -17.67
N LEU A 151 11.01 5.23 -17.23
CA LEU A 151 9.98 6.01 -16.56
C LEU A 151 8.92 6.50 -17.54
N VAL A 152 9.33 7.03 -18.71
CA VAL A 152 8.38 7.54 -19.72
C VAL A 152 7.65 6.41 -20.45
N GLN A 153 8.17 5.19 -20.41
CA GLN A 153 7.55 4.01 -21.00
C GLN A 153 6.46 3.38 -20.13
N ARG A 154 6.27 3.85 -18.90
CA ARG A 154 5.17 3.37 -18.04
C ARG A 154 3.83 3.73 -18.67
N ASP A 155 2.91 2.78 -18.72
CA ASP A 155 1.64 2.90 -19.43
C ASP A 155 0.90 4.20 -19.17
N TYR A 156 0.78 4.59 -17.88
CA TYR A 156 0.05 5.81 -17.52
C TYR A 156 0.79 7.09 -17.92
N ILE A 157 2.14 7.09 -17.90
CA ILE A 157 2.95 8.22 -18.38
C ILE A 157 2.91 8.27 -19.89
N ALA A 158 3.18 7.15 -20.56
CA ALA A 158 3.18 7.06 -22.01
C ALA A 158 1.85 7.52 -22.64
N LYS A 159 0.72 7.14 -22.03
CA LYS A 159 -0.63 7.62 -22.45
C LYS A 159 -0.79 9.11 -22.29
N ARG A 160 -0.23 9.72 -21.25
CA ARG A 160 -0.38 11.14 -20.98
C ARG A 160 0.55 12.02 -21.82
N ILE A 161 1.76 11.57 -22.14
CA ILE A 161 2.72 12.31 -22.98
C ILE A 161 2.57 12.00 -24.47
N GLY A 162 1.80 10.95 -24.84
CA GLY A 162 1.53 10.57 -26.22
C GLY A 162 0.62 11.58 -26.95
N GLU A 163 0.42 11.36 -28.24
CA GLU A 163 -0.44 12.20 -29.08
C GLU A 163 -1.87 12.22 -28.53
N GLY A 164 -2.44 13.41 -28.33
CA GLY A 164 -3.77 13.60 -27.72
C GLY A 164 -3.83 13.42 -26.20
N GLY A 165 -2.72 13.16 -25.53
CA GLY A 165 -2.66 13.04 -24.07
C GLY A 165 -2.73 14.40 -23.36
N ALA A 166 -3.16 14.37 -22.08
CA ALA A 166 -3.30 15.58 -21.25
C ALA A 166 -1.95 16.18 -20.80
N GLY A 167 -0.83 15.52 -21.10
CA GLY A 167 0.49 15.87 -20.57
C GLY A 167 0.70 15.40 -19.12
N ILE A 168 1.91 15.57 -18.63
CA ILE A 168 2.27 15.32 -17.23
C ILE A 168 3.20 16.44 -16.78
N SER A 169 2.92 17.05 -15.63
CA SER A 169 3.82 18.06 -15.07
C SER A 169 5.09 17.41 -14.52
N TYR A 170 6.19 18.19 -14.46
CA TYR A 170 7.40 17.73 -13.83
C TYR A 170 7.17 17.38 -12.34
N THR A 171 6.26 18.08 -11.69
CA THR A 171 5.83 17.81 -10.30
C THR A 171 5.28 16.40 -10.17
N GLU A 172 4.27 16.04 -10.94
CA GLU A 172 3.69 14.69 -10.92
C GLU A 172 4.72 13.62 -11.33
N PHE A 173 5.53 13.91 -12.37
CA PHE A 173 6.58 13.00 -12.82
C PHE A 173 7.59 12.71 -11.70
N SER A 174 7.95 13.73 -10.91
CA SER A 174 8.92 13.60 -9.82
C SER A 174 8.44 12.74 -8.64
N TYR A 175 7.13 12.51 -8.52
CA TYR A 175 6.56 11.69 -7.45
C TYR A 175 7.24 10.31 -7.32
N THR A 176 7.46 9.65 -8.44
CA THR A 176 8.15 8.35 -8.48
C THR A 176 9.56 8.40 -7.87
N LEU A 177 10.28 9.50 -8.07
CA LEU A 177 11.62 9.69 -7.53
C LEU A 177 11.58 9.90 -6.01
N LEU A 178 10.57 10.63 -5.53
CA LEU A 178 10.35 10.85 -4.10
C LEU A 178 10.00 9.56 -3.37
N GLN A 179 9.12 8.74 -3.92
CA GLN A 179 8.79 7.42 -3.35
C GLN A 179 10.00 6.48 -3.39
N GLY A 180 10.81 6.54 -4.45
CA GLY A 180 12.07 5.81 -4.53
C GLY A 180 13.08 6.25 -3.45
N TYR A 181 13.15 7.57 -3.17
CA TYR A 181 13.96 8.13 -2.09
C TYR A 181 13.47 7.65 -0.72
N ASP A 182 12.15 7.63 -0.47
CA ASP A 182 11.57 7.13 0.77
C ASP A 182 12.01 5.70 1.04
N TYR A 183 11.94 4.81 0.05
CA TYR A 183 12.38 3.43 0.22
C TYR A 183 13.88 3.34 0.53
N TRP A 184 14.72 4.07 -0.19
CA TRP A 184 16.15 4.12 0.09
C TRP A 184 16.45 4.68 1.49
N HIS A 185 15.76 5.75 1.93
CA HIS A 185 15.88 6.30 3.28
C HIS A 185 15.50 5.25 4.34
N LEU A 186 14.36 4.60 4.18
CA LEU A 186 13.90 3.56 5.11
C LEU A 186 14.81 2.34 5.11
N TYR A 187 15.42 2.00 3.97
CA TYR A 187 16.45 0.97 3.90
C TYR A 187 17.66 1.35 4.77
N LYS A 188 18.16 2.58 4.65
CA LYS A 188 19.34 3.08 5.38
C LYS A 188 19.09 3.18 6.88
N GLU A 189 18.00 3.79 7.26
CA GLU A 189 17.75 4.17 8.66
C GLU A 189 17.05 3.06 9.47
N TYR A 190 16.23 2.23 8.81
CA TYR A 190 15.39 1.24 9.48
C TYR A 190 15.69 -0.21 9.05
N GLY A 191 16.61 -0.44 8.13
CA GLY A 191 16.90 -1.75 7.57
C GLY A 191 15.70 -2.34 6.80
N CYS A 192 14.89 -1.48 6.19
CA CYS A 192 13.70 -1.89 5.45
C CYS A 192 14.09 -2.56 4.13
N THR A 193 13.75 -3.83 3.94
CA THR A 193 14.12 -4.63 2.75
C THR A 193 12.92 -5.05 1.92
N LEU A 194 11.70 -4.71 2.33
CA LEU A 194 10.48 -4.98 1.58
C LEU A 194 9.60 -3.73 1.54
N GLN A 195 9.14 -3.35 0.35
CA GLN A 195 8.03 -2.42 0.19
C GLN A 195 6.78 -3.19 -0.20
N PHE A 196 5.67 -2.96 0.51
CA PHE A 196 4.35 -3.44 0.15
C PHE A 196 3.50 -2.30 -0.40
N GLY A 197 2.65 -2.58 -1.38
CA GLY A 197 1.74 -1.59 -1.95
C GLY A 197 0.65 -2.22 -2.81
N GLY A 198 -0.29 -1.42 -3.30
CA GLY A 198 -1.26 -1.87 -4.30
C GLY A 198 -0.60 -2.15 -5.66
N SER A 199 -1.27 -2.92 -6.52
CA SER A 199 -0.75 -3.24 -7.86
C SER A 199 -0.57 -2.00 -8.74
N ASP A 200 -1.33 -0.95 -8.51
CA ASP A 200 -1.19 0.35 -9.18
C ASP A 200 0.10 1.09 -8.79
N GLN A 201 0.76 0.71 -7.69
CA GLN A 201 2.02 1.26 -7.21
C GLN A 201 3.26 0.51 -7.70
N TRP A 202 3.11 -0.56 -8.45
CA TRP A 202 4.20 -1.44 -8.87
C TRP A 202 5.40 -0.69 -9.46
N GLY A 203 5.14 0.17 -10.43
CA GLY A 203 6.18 0.97 -11.08
C GLY A 203 6.92 1.93 -10.13
N ASN A 204 6.19 2.57 -9.22
CA ASN A 204 6.79 3.47 -8.22
C ASN A 204 7.67 2.68 -7.25
N MET A 205 7.19 1.52 -6.77
CA MET A 205 7.94 0.65 -5.85
C MET A 205 9.25 0.15 -6.43
N LEU A 206 9.26 -0.26 -7.72
CA LEU A 206 10.48 -0.69 -8.42
C LEU A 206 11.56 0.40 -8.47
N SER A 207 11.16 1.67 -8.47
CA SER A 207 12.10 2.80 -8.45
C SER A 207 12.98 2.82 -7.20
N GLY A 208 12.41 2.46 -6.05
CA GLY A 208 13.16 2.34 -4.80
C GLY A 208 14.13 1.17 -4.80
N VAL A 209 13.73 0.01 -5.31
CA VAL A 209 14.59 -1.16 -5.48
C VAL A 209 15.82 -0.81 -6.33
N GLU A 210 15.57 -0.14 -7.46
CA GLU A 210 16.64 0.24 -8.38
C GLU A 210 17.58 1.29 -7.76
N LEU A 211 17.05 2.24 -6.99
CA LEU A 211 17.85 3.23 -6.28
C LEU A 211 18.74 2.57 -5.22
N ILE A 212 18.21 1.67 -4.41
CA ILE A 212 18.97 0.91 -3.40
C ILE A 212 20.08 0.10 -4.07
N ARG A 213 19.74 -0.62 -5.13
CA ARG A 213 20.73 -1.38 -5.90
C ARG A 213 21.88 -0.52 -6.42
N LYS A 214 21.58 0.65 -6.99
CA LYS A 214 22.59 1.54 -7.57
C LYS A 214 23.44 2.28 -6.54
N LYS A 215 22.84 2.69 -5.42
CA LYS A 215 23.55 3.47 -4.39
C LYS A 215 24.27 2.60 -3.38
N GLU A 216 23.68 1.48 -2.97
CA GLU A 216 24.18 0.65 -1.88
C GLU A 216 24.77 -0.68 -2.36
N GLY A 217 24.56 -1.06 -3.63
CA GLY A 217 24.94 -2.39 -4.14
C GLY A 217 24.17 -3.52 -3.46
N ALA A 218 23.02 -3.21 -2.87
CA ALA A 218 22.24 -4.10 -2.03
C ALA A 218 20.96 -4.57 -2.73
N GLU A 219 20.37 -5.67 -2.23
CA GLU A 219 19.11 -6.23 -2.70
C GLU A 219 17.97 -5.79 -1.78
N ALA A 220 16.91 -5.29 -2.39
CA ALA A 220 15.65 -4.97 -1.74
C ALA A 220 14.49 -5.44 -2.63
N HIS A 221 13.32 -5.63 -2.05
CA HIS A 221 12.21 -6.28 -2.73
C HIS A 221 10.94 -5.45 -2.66
N VAL A 222 10.03 -5.76 -3.58
CA VAL A 222 8.67 -5.24 -3.57
C VAL A 222 7.68 -6.39 -3.69
N LEU A 223 6.55 -6.21 -3.02
CA LEU A 223 5.39 -7.10 -3.07
C LEU A 223 4.15 -6.24 -3.28
N SER A 224 3.37 -6.52 -4.32
CA SER A 224 2.08 -5.86 -4.50
C SER A 224 0.93 -6.77 -4.12
N GLY A 225 -0.04 -6.18 -3.41
CA GLY A 225 -1.34 -6.77 -3.20
C GLY A 225 -2.28 -6.52 -4.39
N PRO A 226 -3.37 -7.29 -4.50
CA PRO A 226 -4.38 -7.09 -5.53
C PRO A 226 -5.09 -5.75 -5.35
N LEU A 227 -5.56 -5.20 -6.44
CA LEU A 227 -6.55 -4.13 -6.42
C LEU A 227 -7.92 -4.78 -6.27
N VAL A 228 -8.55 -4.59 -5.12
CA VAL A 228 -9.88 -5.16 -4.88
C VAL A 228 -10.90 -4.41 -5.75
N ILE A 229 -11.56 -5.16 -6.63
CA ILE A 229 -12.57 -4.66 -7.55
C ILE A 229 -13.91 -5.25 -7.15
N ASP A 230 -14.93 -4.43 -7.10
CA ASP A 230 -16.31 -4.86 -6.98
C ASP A 230 -16.71 -5.53 -8.30
N LYS A 231 -17.01 -6.81 -8.25
CA LYS A 231 -17.29 -7.64 -9.45
C LYS A 231 -18.59 -7.24 -10.14
N SER A 232 -19.54 -6.70 -9.39
CA SER A 232 -20.85 -6.30 -9.91
C SER A 232 -20.77 -4.99 -10.71
N THR A 233 -19.93 -4.04 -10.23
CA THR A 233 -19.84 -2.71 -10.83
C THR A 233 -18.59 -2.49 -11.66
N GLY A 234 -17.55 -3.35 -11.52
CA GLY A 234 -16.22 -3.17 -12.12
C GLY A 234 -15.42 -2.02 -11.51
N ASN A 235 -15.93 -1.35 -10.49
CA ASN A 235 -15.27 -0.23 -9.83
C ASN A 235 -14.30 -0.71 -8.72
N LYS A 236 -13.38 0.15 -8.31
CA LYS A 236 -12.55 -0.10 -7.12
C LYS A 236 -13.46 -0.30 -5.90
N PHE A 237 -13.25 -1.40 -5.17
CA PHE A 237 -14.06 -1.77 -4.01
C PHE A 237 -14.13 -0.65 -2.96
N GLY A 238 -15.30 -0.47 -2.37
CA GLY A 238 -15.55 0.61 -1.43
C GLY A 238 -15.84 1.97 -2.07
N LYS A 239 -15.94 2.04 -3.41
CA LYS A 239 -16.51 3.18 -4.12
C LYS A 239 -17.91 2.82 -4.57
N THR A 240 -18.90 3.59 -4.12
CA THR A 240 -20.32 3.47 -4.48
C THR A 240 -20.74 4.68 -5.29
N GLU A 241 -21.94 4.67 -5.86
CA GLU A 241 -22.54 5.86 -6.51
C GLU A 241 -22.61 7.08 -5.58
N GLY A 242 -22.75 6.84 -4.25
CA GLY A 242 -22.74 7.88 -3.21
C GLY A 242 -21.34 8.29 -2.73
N GLY A 243 -20.25 7.77 -3.31
CA GLY A 243 -18.88 8.08 -2.93
C GLY A 243 -18.13 6.87 -2.34
N ALA A 244 -17.19 7.11 -1.42
CA ALA A 244 -16.44 6.05 -0.77
C ALA A 244 -17.09 5.61 0.55
N VAL A 245 -16.95 4.31 0.88
CA VAL A 245 -17.29 3.77 2.21
C VAL A 245 -16.13 4.04 3.16
N TRP A 246 -16.30 5.07 3.97
CA TRP A 246 -15.25 5.62 4.83
C TRP A 246 -15.12 4.84 6.14
N LEU A 247 -13.91 4.79 6.70
CA LEU A 247 -13.65 4.24 8.03
C LEU A 247 -13.93 5.26 9.15
N ASP A 248 -14.22 6.51 8.81
CA ASP A 248 -14.68 7.51 9.77
C ASP A 248 -16.20 7.38 9.97
N PRO A 249 -16.68 7.06 11.19
CA PRO A 249 -18.11 6.93 11.48
C PRO A 249 -18.92 8.22 11.31
N LYS A 250 -18.27 9.38 11.19
CA LYS A 250 -18.93 10.65 10.86
C LYS A 250 -19.23 10.78 9.35
N LYS A 251 -18.52 10.05 8.51
CA LYS A 251 -18.69 10.05 7.04
C LYS A 251 -19.54 8.89 6.55
N THR A 252 -19.29 7.70 7.09
CA THR A 252 -20.12 6.51 6.88
C THR A 252 -20.53 6.01 8.24
N SER A 253 -21.81 6.12 8.57
CA SER A 253 -22.32 5.70 9.88
C SER A 253 -22.10 4.20 10.11
N PRO A 254 -22.01 3.71 11.36
CA PRO A 254 -21.90 2.28 11.65
C PRO A 254 -22.98 1.44 10.98
N PHE A 255 -24.20 1.97 10.88
CA PHE A 255 -25.32 1.30 10.19
C PHE A 255 -25.05 1.20 8.69
N GLN A 256 -24.63 2.28 8.03
CA GLN A 256 -24.29 2.26 6.60
C GLN A 256 -23.12 1.33 6.32
N PHE A 257 -22.09 1.32 7.19
CA PHE A 257 -20.95 0.43 7.09
C PHE A 257 -21.37 -1.05 7.22
N TYR A 258 -22.25 -1.36 8.17
CA TYR A 258 -22.82 -2.68 8.33
C TYR A 258 -23.66 -3.11 7.11
N GLN A 259 -24.55 -2.23 6.63
CA GLN A 259 -25.36 -2.48 5.43
C GLN A 259 -24.51 -2.69 4.18
N PHE A 260 -23.39 -1.99 4.05
CA PHE A 260 -22.46 -2.22 2.95
C PHE A 260 -21.97 -3.68 2.91
N TRP A 261 -21.58 -4.24 4.04
CA TRP A 261 -21.14 -5.63 4.11
C TRP A 261 -22.27 -6.65 3.93
N LEU A 262 -23.46 -6.33 4.36
CA LEU A 262 -24.64 -7.21 4.16
C LEU A 262 -25.10 -7.28 2.71
N ASN A 263 -24.79 -6.27 1.91
CA ASN A 263 -25.22 -6.18 0.52
C ASN A 263 -24.15 -6.62 -0.49
N ILE A 264 -23.06 -7.23 -0.03
CA ILE A 264 -22.11 -7.86 -0.95
C ILE A 264 -22.72 -9.15 -1.53
N GLU A 265 -22.34 -9.44 -2.78
CA GLU A 265 -22.80 -10.64 -3.48
C GLU A 265 -22.16 -11.90 -2.89
N ASP A 266 -22.94 -12.98 -2.83
CA ASP A 266 -22.52 -14.25 -2.24
C ASP A 266 -21.24 -14.80 -2.91
N GLU A 267 -21.10 -14.63 -4.22
CA GLU A 267 -19.93 -15.06 -4.99
C GLU A 267 -18.62 -14.33 -4.59
N SER A 268 -18.73 -13.18 -3.93
CA SER A 268 -17.59 -12.40 -3.45
C SER A 268 -17.31 -12.60 -1.96
N THR A 269 -18.21 -13.26 -1.24
CA THR A 269 -18.15 -13.36 0.23
C THR A 269 -16.89 -14.06 0.71
N GLU A 270 -16.51 -15.20 0.12
CA GLU A 270 -15.28 -15.91 0.50
C GLU A 270 -14.04 -15.04 0.29
N GLU A 271 -13.93 -14.37 -0.85
CA GLU A 271 -12.81 -13.51 -1.18
C GLU A 271 -12.70 -12.34 -0.18
N TYR A 272 -13.83 -11.71 0.16
CA TYR A 272 -13.84 -10.59 1.10
C TYR A 272 -13.60 -11.01 2.54
N LEU A 273 -14.04 -12.20 2.95
CA LEU A 273 -13.65 -12.77 4.24
C LEU A 273 -12.13 -12.96 4.33
N LYS A 274 -11.48 -13.41 3.25
CA LYS A 274 -10.02 -13.53 3.16
C LYS A 274 -9.31 -12.19 3.25
N TYR A 275 -9.85 -11.16 2.60
CA TYR A 275 -9.22 -9.83 2.55
C TYR A 275 -9.46 -8.97 3.80
N PHE A 276 -10.61 -9.08 4.45
CA PHE A 276 -11.05 -8.11 5.45
C PHE A 276 -11.21 -8.68 6.86
N THR A 277 -10.90 -9.96 7.07
CA THR A 277 -10.98 -10.58 8.40
C THR A 277 -9.66 -11.23 8.83
N LEU A 278 -9.54 -11.49 10.12
CA LEU A 278 -8.44 -12.27 10.71
C LEU A 278 -8.84 -13.74 10.96
N LEU A 279 -10.00 -14.18 10.45
CA LEU A 279 -10.39 -15.58 10.49
C LEU A 279 -9.36 -16.44 9.78
N SER A 280 -9.08 -17.63 10.29
CA SER A 280 -8.23 -18.58 9.57
C SER A 280 -8.90 -19.05 8.28
N ILE A 281 -8.11 -19.53 7.33
CA ILE A 281 -8.63 -20.10 6.07
C ILE A 281 -9.60 -21.25 6.34
N SER A 282 -9.33 -22.07 7.38
CA SER A 282 -10.24 -23.16 7.80
C SER A 282 -11.59 -22.63 8.28
N GLU A 283 -11.57 -21.61 9.17
CA GLU A 283 -12.81 -20.99 9.66
C GLU A 283 -13.63 -20.37 8.53
N ILE A 284 -12.96 -19.72 7.56
CA ILE A 284 -13.63 -19.17 6.36
C ILE A 284 -14.29 -20.31 5.57
N GLY A 285 -13.56 -21.42 5.32
CA GLY A 285 -14.10 -22.58 4.61
C GLY A 285 -15.33 -23.17 5.31
N GLU A 286 -15.33 -23.26 6.65
CA GLU A 286 -16.48 -23.73 7.42
C GLU A 286 -17.68 -22.79 7.36
N LEU A 287 -17.45 -21.48 7.25
CA LEU A 287 -18.55 -20.50 7.10
C LEU A 287 -19.20 -20.56 5.73
N ILE A 288 -18.41 -20.76 4.68
CA ILE A 288 -18.92 -20.83 3.30
C ILE A 288 -19.71 -22.10 3.03
N LEU A 289 -19.45 -23.19 3.77
CA LEU A 289 -20.18 -24.46 3.64
C LEU A 289 -21.57 -24.47 4.33
N LYS A 290 -21.90 -23.46 5.12
CA LYS A 290 -23.17 -23.30 5.85
C LYS A 290 -24.18 -22.49 5.06
#